data_f6b0ed4e02d4fdfbfaf2e4d9a0c164a9
#
_entry.id   f6b0ed4e02d4fdfbfaf2e4d9a0c164a9
#
_cell.length_a   1.000
_cell.length_b   1.000
_cell.length_c   1.000
_cell.angle_alpha   90.00
_cell.angle_beta   90.00
_cell.angle_gamma   90.00
#
_symmetry.space_group_name_H-M   'P 1'
#
loop_
_entity.id
_entity.type
_entity.pdbx_description
1 polymer ?
#
loop_
_entity_poly.entity_id
_entity_poly.type
_entity_poly.pdbx_seq_one_letter_code
_entity_poly.pdbx_strand_id
1 'polypeptide(L)'
;MENYRNASHSRHDIKYHFVWITKYRKPVLVESVGYRLRELIREICRTNEIEILQGHISRDHVHLLLSCPPNLSASKIMQYLKGKTSRKLMMEFSHISKQFWGRHLWARGYFVATSGNVTDEVIAEYIKLQDRNEPGDGGDNFKVSR
;
A
#
# COMPACT_ATOMS: atom_id res chain seq x y z
N MET A 1 -20.33 11.21 17.06
CA MET A 1 -18.89 10.99 17.36
C MET A 1 -18.51 9.52 17.44
N GLU A 2 -19.35 8.68 16.90
CA GLU A 2 -19.16 7.23 16.95
C GLU A 2 -17.88 6.77 16.24
N ASN A 3 -17.51 7.47 15.18
CA ASN A 3 -16.36 7.06 14.36
C ASN A 3 -15.05 7.67 14.81
N TYR A 4 -15.07 8.43 15.90
CA TYR A 4 -13.85 9.08 16.39
C TYR A 4 -13.08 8.12 17.28
N ARG A 5 -11.77 8.15 17.12
CA ARG A 5 -10.86 7.41 17.97
C ARG A 5 -10.40 8.28 19.12
N ASN A 6 -9.97 7.64 20.20
CA ASN A 6 -9.49 8.35 21.38
C ASN A 6 -8.03 8.03 21.62
N ALA A 7 -7.25 9.06 21.89
CA ALA A 7 -5.92 8.93 22.45
C ALA A 7 -5.95 9.57 23.85
N SER A 8 -4.83 9.53 24.57
CA SER A 8 -4.82 9.99 25.95
C SER A 8 -5.25 11.45 26.10
N HIS A 9 -5.01 12.28 25.11
CA HIS A 9 -5.37 13.71 25.18
C HIS A 9 -6.12 14.20 23.95
N SER A 10 -6.63 13.32 23.13
CA SER A 10 -7.31 13.76 21.92
C SER A 10 -8.34 12.76 21.45
N ARG A 11 -9.30 13.30 20.69
CA ARG A 11 -10.21 12.51 19.87
C ARG A 11 -9.87 12.85 18.43
N HIS A 12 -9.86 11.85 17.58
CA HIS A 12 -9.44 12.05 16.20
C HIS A 12 -10.16 11.13 15.23
N ASP A 13 -10.17 11.56 13.99
CA ASP A 13 -10.72 10.78 12.89
C ASP A 13 -9.85 11.07 11.67
N ILE A 14 -8.73 10.38 11.60
CA ILE A 14 -7.73 10.60 10.56
C ILE A 14 -7.71 9.37 9.68
N LYS A 15 -8.18 9.55 8.46
CA LYS A 15 -8.23 8.47 7.48
C LYS A 15 -7.44 8.87 6.25
N TYR A 16 -6.64 7.94 5.76
CA TYR A 16 -5.89 8.11 4.53
C TYR A 16 -6.19 6.99 3.56
N HIS A 17 -6.36 7.37 2.29
CA HIS A 17 -6.26 6.44 1.18
C HIS A 17 -4.83 6.47 0.70
N PHE A 18 -4.20 5.31 0.59
CA PHE A 18 -2.87 5.18 0.02
C PHE A 18 -2.91 4.25 -1.18
N VAL A 19 -2.20 4.65 -2.24
CA VAL A 19 -1.97 3.77 -3.39
C VAL A 19 -0.50 3.83 -3.74
N TRP A 20 0.11 2.68 -3.94
CA TRP A 20 1.49 2.64 -4.42
C TRP A 20 1.68 1.43 -5.32
N ILE A 21 2.68 1.49 -6.18
CA ILE A 21 2.86 0.51 -7.24
C ILE A 21 4.23 -0.14 -7.14
N THR A 22 4.35 -1.32 -7.75
CA THR A 22 5.64 -1.97 -7.90
C THR A 22 6.48 -1.18 -8.90
N LYS A 23 7.81 -1.30 -8.76
CA LYS A 23 8.72 -0.66 -9.69
C LYS A 23 8.52 -1.29 -11.08
N TYR A 24 8.41 -0.43 -12.09
CA TYR A 24 8.11 -0.81 -13.47
C TYR A 24 6.77 -1.54 -13.60
N ARG A 25 5.91 -1.43 -12.62
CA ARG A 25 4.63 -2.13 -12.55
C ARG A 25 4.74 -3.63 -12.83
N LYS A 26 5.81 -4.25 -12.35
CA LYS A 26 5.97 -5.68 -12.50
C LYS A 26 4.88 -6.42 -11.72
N PRO A 27 4.20 -7.38 -12.34
CA PRO A 27 3.06 -8.06 -11.71
C PRO A 27 3.51 -9.18 -10.79
N VAL A 28 4.16 -8.83 -9.70
CA VAL A 28 4.80 -9.80 -8.80
C VAL A 28 4.02 -10.06 -7.53
N LEU A 29 2.97 -9.27 -7.25
CA LEU A 29 2.21 -9.39 -6.01
C LEU A 29 1.09 -10.42 -6.17
N VAL A 30 1.46 -11.66 -6.49
CA VAL A 30 0.50 -12.72 -6.78
C VAL A 30 0.73 -13.91 -5.88
N GLU A 31 -0.34 -14.63 -5.62
CA GLU A 31 -0.30 -15.87 -4.85
C GLU A 31 0.40 -15.71 -3.51
N SER A 32 1.43 -16.48 -3.22
CA SER A 32 2.11 -16.43 -1.92
C SER A 32 2.71 -15.06 -1.62
N VAL A 33 3.21 -14.37 -2.63
CA VAL A 33 3.76 -13.02 -2.43
C VAL A 33 2.66 -12.06 -2.00
N GLY A 34 1.51 -12.10 -2.67
CA GLY A 34 0.38 -11.24 -2.32
C GLY A 34 -0.14 -11.51 -0.91
N TYR A 35 -0.26 -12.77 -0.54
CA TYR A 35 -0.74 -13.13 0.79
C TYR A 35 0.28 -12.76 1.87
N ARG A 36 1.56 -12.94 1.58
CA ARG A 36 2.60 -12.55 2.53
C ARG A 36 2.63 -11.03 2.72
N LEU A 37 2.46 -10.30 1.63
CA LEU A 37 2.38 -8.84 1.69
C LEU A 37 1.21 -8.41 2.58
N ARG A 38 0.06 -9.05 2.45
CA ARG A 38 -1.09 -8.74 3.30
C ARG A 38 -0.77 -8.97 4.77
N GLU A 39 -0.11 -10.06 5.10
CA GLU A 39 0.30 -10.33 6.48
C GLU A 39 1.23 -9.24 7.01
N LEU A 40 2.21 -8.86 6.20
CA LEU A 40 3.17 -7.83 6.59
C LEU A 40 2.49 -6.48 6.82
N ILE A 41 1.58 -6.11 5.94
CA ILE A 41 0.82 -4.88 6.10
C ILE A 41 0.01 -4.89 7.40
N ARG A 42 -0.67 -6.01 7.67
CA ARG A 42 -1.43 -6.16 8.92
C ARG A 42 -0.55 -6.03 10.14
N GLU A 43 0.62 -6.64 10.11
CA GLU A 43 1.57 -6.61 11.20
C GLU A 43 2.09 -5.21 11.46
N ILE A 44 2.48 -4.50 10.39
CA ILE A 44 2.97 -3.13 10.51
C ILE A 44 1.89 -2.21 11.06
N CYS A 45 0.68 -2.34 10.57
CA CYS A 45 -0.43 -1.51 11.00
C CYS A 45 -0.76 -1.77 12.47
N ARG A 46 -0.80 -3.03 12.89
CA ARG A 46 -1.08 -3.37 14.28
C ARG A 46 -0.02 -2.80 15.21
N THR A 47 1.24 -2.91 14.83
CA THR A 47 2.35 -2.40 15.64
C THR A 47 2.28 -0.89 15.81
N ASN A 48 1.76 -0.19 14.84
CA ASN A 48 1.73 1.28 14.85
C ASN A 48 0.34 1.84 15.16
N GLU A 49 -0.55 1.02 15.68
CA GLU A 49 -1.91 1.44 16.07
C GLU A 49 -2.70 2.01 14.91
N ILE A 50 -2.47 1.47 13.73
CA ILE A 50 -3.20 1.83 12.51
C ILE A 50 -4.26 0.77 12.26
N GLU A 51 -5.49 1.22 12.04
CA GLU A 51 -6.59 0.31 11.74
C GLU A 51 -6.80 0.25 10.23
N ILE A 52 -6.85 -0.97 9.69
CA ILE A 52 -7.10 -1.16 8.27
C ILE A 52 -8.61 -1.22 8.07
N LEU A 53 -9.15 -0.20 7.41
CA LEU A 53 -10.57 -0.17 7.12
C LEU A 53 -10.88 -0.92 5.83
N GLN A 54 -9.96 -0.87 4.88
CA GLN A 54 -10.10 -1.54 3.61
C GLN A 54 -8.72 -1.75 3.01
N GLY A 55 -8.50 -2.88 2.38
CA GLY A 55 -7.22 -3.16 1.74
C GLY A 55 -7.41 -4.01 0.51
N HIS A 56 -6.71 -3.66 -0.55
CA HIS A 56 -6.73 -4.41 -1.80
C HIS A 56 -5.31 -4.53 -2.32
N ILE A 57 -4.92 -5.73 -2.69
CA ILE A 57 -3.63 -6.00 -3.30
C ILE A 57 -3.90 -6.56 -4.69
N SER A 58 -3.51 -5.79 -5.69
CA SER A 58 -3.50 -6.25 -7.06
C SER A 58 -2.08 -6.71 -7.40
N ARG A 59 -1.89 -7.31 -8.55
CA ARG A 59 -0.59 -7.89 -8.86
C ARG A 59 0.54 -6.88 -8.98
N ASP A 60 0.23 -5.60 -9.21
CA ASP A 60 1.24 -4.56 -9.39
C ASP A 60 1.01 -3.31 -8.54
N HIS A 61 0.03 -3.33 -7.65
CA HIS A 61 -0.22 -2.17 -6.78
C HIS A 61 -1.01 -2.55 -5.54
N VAL A 62 -1.00 -1.63 -4.58
CA VAL A 62 -1.72 -1.79 -3.31
C VAL A 62 -2.58 -0.54 -3.10
N HIS A 63 -3.78 -0.76 -2.61
CA HIS A 63 -4.67 0.32 -2.18
C HIS A 63 -5.13 0.03 -0.76
N LEU A 64 -4.93 0.98 0.14
CA LEU A 64 -5.35 0.86 1.53
C LEU A 64 -6.16 2.08 1.95
N LEU A 65 -7.18 1.83 2.77
CA LEU A 65 -7.85 2.87 3.51
C LEU A 65 -7.57 2.60 4.98
N LEU A 66 -6.90 3.55 5.62
CA LEU A 66 -6.38 3.37 6.97
C LEU A 66 -6.91 4.44 7.91
N SER A 67 -7.25 4.03 9.14
CA SER A 67 -7.54 4.94 10.24
C SER A 67 -6.27 5.05 11.08
N CYS A 68 -5.75 6.26 11.23
CA CYS A 68 -4.40 6.47 11.74
C CYS A 68 -4.39 7.26 13.04
N PRO A 69 -3.38 7.05 13.89
CA PRO A 69 -3.21 7.87 15.08
C PRO A 69 -2.69 9.26 14.70
N PRO A 70 -2.92 10.27 15.56
CA PRO A 70 -2.56 11.65 15.21
C PRO A 70 -1.06 11.91 15.22
N ASN A 71 -0.26 11.05 15.81
CA ASN A 71 1.17 11.26 15.89
C ASN A 71 1.96 10.76 14.69
N LEU A 72 1.30 10.14 13.71
CA LEU A 72 2.00 9.63 12.52
C LEU A 72 1.59 10.43 11.29
N SER A 73 2.59 10.95 10.59
CA SER A 73 2.34 11.59 9.30
C SER A 73 2.12 10.54 8.22
N ALA A 74 1.48 10.95 7.14
CA ALA A 74 1.28 10.07 5.99
C ALA A 74 2.62 9.55 5.45
N SER A 75 3.63 10.42 5.36
CA SER A 75 4.94 10.01 4.85
C SER A 75 5.62 9.00 5.77
N LYS A 76 5.44 9.13 7.08
CA LYS A 76 6.01 8.17 8.03
C LYS A 76 5.35 6.82 7.90
N ILE A 77 4.03 6.79 7.75
CA ILE A 77 3.29 5.56 7.54
C ILE A 77 3.79 4.85 6.29
N MET A 78 3.95 5.59 5.20
CA MET A 78 4.44 5.02 3.96
C MET A 78 5.87 4.54 4.06
N GLN A 79 6.70 5.23 4.81
CA GLN A 79 8.06 4.79 5.05
C GLN A 79 8.07 3.41 5.72
N TYR A 80 7.23 3.22 6.72
CA TYR A 80 7.12 1.92 7.40
C TYR A 80 6.59 0.85 6.44
N LEU A 81 5.51 1.15 5.74
CA LEU A 81 4.87 0.16 4.86
C LEU A 81 5.77 -0.24 3.70
N LYS A 82 6.31 0.74 2.98
CA LYS A 82 7.13 0.44 1.80
C LYS A 82 8.48 -0.17 2.17
N GLY A 83 9.13 0.39 3.18
CA GLY A 83 10.47 -0.07 3.55
C GLY A 83 10.48 -1.50 4.05
N LYS A 84 9.61 -1.79 4.99
CA LYS A 84 9.59 -3.11 5.62
C LYS A 84 9.09 -4.20 4.66
N THR A 85 8.05 -3.90 3.89
CA THR A 85 7.52 -4.90 2.96
C THR A 85 8.51 -5.21 1.84
N SER A 86 9.18 -4.18 1.31
CA SER A 86 10.19 -4.40 0.28
C SER A 86 11.30 -5.30 0.80
N ARG A 87 11.84 -4.98 1.95
CA ARG A 87 12.93 -5.75 2.54
C ARG A 87 12.52 -7.21 2.80
N LYS A 88 11.38 -7.41 3.43
CA LYS A 88 10.92 -8.74 3.79
C LYS A 88 10.59 -9.59 2.56
N LEU A 89 9.87 -9.03 1.62
CA LEU A 89 9.49 -9.79 0.43
C LEU A 89 10.71 -10.18 -0.39
N MET A 90 11.68 -9.28 -0.49
CA MET A 90 12.91 -9.59 -1.23
C MET A 90 13.76 -10.64 -0.51
N MET A 91 13.74 -10.64 0.82
CA MET A 91 14.45 -11.66 1.58
C MET A 91 13.80 -13.03 1.47
N GLU A 92 12.49 -13.07 1.47
CA GLU A 92 11.75 -14.33 1.52
C GLU A 92 11.51 -14.95 0.15
N PHE A 93 11.52 -14.15 -0.90
CA PHE A 93 11.21 -14.60 -2.25
C PHE A 93 12.36 -14.26 -3.19
N SER A 94 13.23 -15.24 -3.43
CA SER A 94 14.42 -14.99 -4.25
C SER A 94 14.09 -14.55 -5.67
N HIS A 95 12.97 -15.02 -6.23
CA HIS A 95 12.58 -14.61 -7.57
C HIS A 95 12.19 -13.13 -7.63
N ILE A 96 11.68 -12.59 -6.53
CA ILE A 96 11.41 -11.15 -6.45
C ILE A 96 12.72 -10.37 -6.41
N SER A 97 13.63 -10.79 -5.55
CA SER A 97 14.93 -10.12 -5.44
C SER A 97 15.64 -10.08 -6.78
N LYS A 98 15.60 -11.17 -7.53
CA LYS A 98 16.25 -11.25 -8.84
C LYS A 98 15.63 -10.29 -9.84
N GLN A 99 14.31 -10.16 -9.85
CA GLN A 99 13.62 -9.30 -10.82
C GLN A 99 13.95 -7.82 -10.60
N PHE A 100 14.28 -7.43 -9.39
CA PHE A 100 14.60 -6.05 -9.06
C PHE A 100 16.09 -5.86 -8.73
N TRP A 101 16.88 -6.87 -9.04
CA TRP A 101 18.33 -6.87 -8.79
C TRP A 101 18.68 -6.55 -7.34
N GLY A 102 17.85 -7.03 -6.39
CA GLY A 102 18.06 -6.83 -4.97
C GLY A 102 17.90 -5.40 -4.50
N ARG A 103 17.32 -4.53 -5.31
CA ARG A 103 17.19 -3.12 -4.95
C ARG A 103 15.83 -2.83 -4.32
N HIS A 104 14.96 -2.14 -5.05
CA HIS A 104 13.69 -1.70 -4.49
C HIS A 104 12.52 -2.35 -5.22
N LEU A 105 11.60 -2.91 -4.44
CA LEU A 105 10.39 -3.50 -4.98
C LEU A 105 9.42 -2.42 -5.48
N TRP A 106 9.32 -1.32 -4.75
CA TRP A 106 8.30 -0.30 -5.01
C TRP A 106 8.83 0.84 -5.86
N ALA A 107 7.97 1.37 -6.72
CA ALA A 107 8.26 2.61 -7.42
C ALA A 107 8.35 3.75 -6.40
N ARG A 108 8.99 4.84 -6.79
CA ARG A 108 9.04 6.03 -5.95
C ARG A 108 7.66 6.66 -5.82
N GLY A 109 7.43 7.25 -4.65
CA GLY A 109 6.21 8.00 -4.42
C GLY A 109 5.02 7.13 -4.09
N TYR A 110 3.92 7.79 -3.92
CA TYR A 110 2.65 7.14 -3.59
C TYR A 110 1.55 8.19 -3.75
N PHE A 111 0.33 7.71 -3.89
CA PHE A 111 -0.85 8.57 -3.83
C PHE A 111 -1.36 8.57 -2.39
N VAL A 112 -1.74 9.73 -1.89
CA VAL A 112 -2.41 9.83 -0.59
C VAL A 112 -3.53 10.85 -0.68
N ALA A 113 -4.66 10.52 -0.07
CA ALA A 113 -5.78 11.43 0.06
C ALA A 113 -6.44 11.23 1.41
N THR A 114 -6.91 12.33 2.00
CA THR A 114 -7.62 12.28 3.27
C THR A 114 -9.12 12.12 3.10
N SER A 115 -9.61 12.43 1.91
CA SER A 115 -11.04 12.43 1.62
C SER A 115 -11.57 11.01 1.45
N GLY A 116 -12.82 10.82 1.82
CA GLY A 116 -13.51 9.56 1.61
C GLY A 116 -13.99 9.35 0.17
N ASN A 117 -13.80 10.30 -0.72
CA ASN A 117 -14.34 10.25 -2.07
C ASN A 117 -13.31 9.80 -3.10
N VAL A 118 -12.48 8.84 -2.75
CA VAL A 118 -11.52 8.29 -3.70
C VAL A 118 -12.20 7.15 -4.43
N THR A 119 -12.32 7.30 -5.74
CA THR A 119 -13.00 6.32 -6.59
C THR A 119 -11.98 5.43 -7.28
N ASP A 120 -12.47 4.34 -7.86
CA ASP A 120 -11.65 3.45 -8.66
C ASP A 120 -11.03 4.19 -9.84
N GLU A 121 -11.75 5.18 -10.39
CA GLU A 121 -11.24 5.99 -11.50
C GLU A 121 -10.04 6.83 -11.08
N VAL A 122 -10.09 7.40 -9.88
CA VAL A 122 -8.96 8.19 -9.36
C VAL A 122 -7.74 7.30 -9.16
N ILE A 123 -7.94 6.12 -8.62
CA ILE A 123 -6.85 5.17 -8.39
C ILE A 123 -6.25 4.72 -9.73
N ALA A 124 -7.10 4.40 -10.70
CA ALA A 124 -6.65 3.99 -12.03
C ALA A 124 -5.86 5.10 -12.71
N GLU A 125 -6.31 6.34 -12.56
CA GLU A 125 -5.61 7.51 -13.11
C GLU A 125 -4.21 7.64 -12.51
N TYR A 126 -4.09 7.51 -11.20
CA TYR A 126 -2.78 7.57 -10.56
C TYR A 126 -1.85 6.49 -11.10
N ILE A 127 -2.33 5.27 -11.19
CA ILE A 127 -1.52 4.14 -11.66
C ILE A 127 -1.06 4.38 -13.09
N LYS A 128 -1.94 4.88 -13.92
CA LYS A 128 -1.63 5.20 -15.31
C LYS A 128 -0.55 6.25 -15.43
N LEU A 129 -0.63 7.29 -14.61
CA LEU A 129 0.36 8.37 -14.63
C LEU A 129 1.74 7.89 -14.20
N GLN A 130 1.80 6.90 -13.31
CA GLN A 130 3.07 6.35 -12.87
C GLN A 130 3.70 5.43 -13.90
N ASP A 131 2.91 4.94 -14.83
CA ASP A 131 3.34 3.94 -15.81
C ASP A 131 3.40 4.53 -17.19
N ARG A 132 4.14 5.59 -17.35
CA ARG A 132 4.18 6.33 -18.61
C ARG A 132 4.79 5.56 -19.76
N ASN A 133 5.71 4.66 -19.47
CA ASN A 133 6.53 4.02 -20.48
C ASN A 133 6.20 2.55 -20.67
N GLU A 134 5.26 2.04 -19.91
CA GLU A 134 4.89 0.64 -20.02
C GLU A 134 3.38 0.53 -20.10
N PRO A 135 2.89 -0.05 -21.19
CA PRO A 135 1.46 -0.29 -21.27
C PRO A 135 1.12 -1.33 -20.22
N GLY A 136 0.55 -0.87 -19.16
CA GLY A 136 0.05 -1.77 -18.13
C GLY A 136 -1.06 -2.61 -18.72
N ASP A 137 -1.26 -3.74 -18.16
CA ASP A 137 -2.37 -4.59 -18.57
C ASP A 137 -3.62 -4.28 -17.78
N GLY A 138 -3.72 -3.06 -17.35
CA GLY A 138 -4.93 -2.57 -16.77
C GLY A 138 -5.11 -2.73 -15.28
N GLY A 139 -4.27 -3.31 -14.57
CA GLY A 139 -4.33 -3.33 -13.10
C GLY A 139 -5.68 -2.94 -12.50
N ASP A 140 -6.77 -3.40 -13.08
CA ASP A 140 -8.11 -2.97 -12.70
C ASP A 140 -8.66 -3.72 -11.49
N ASN A 141 -7.88 -4.63 -10.95
CA ASN A 141 -8.31 -5.45 -9.85
C ASN A 141 -7.82 -4.90 -8.53
N PHE A 142 -8.73 -4.75 -7.59
CA PHE A 142 -8.39 -4.26 -6.26
C PHE A 142 -8.53 -5.33 -5.19
N LYS A 143 -8.39 -6.56 -5.55
CA LYS A 143 -8.39 -7.67 -4.58
C LYS A 143 -7.05 -8.37 -4.68
N VAL A 144 -6.75 -9.20 -3.71
CA VAL A 144 -5.50 -9.96 -3.74
C VAL A 144 -5.53 -10.90 -4.94
N SER A 145 -4.54 -10.80 -5.79
CA SER A 145 -4.41 -11.66 -6.96
C SER A 145 -3.99 -13.05 -6.55
N ARG A 146 -4.45 -14.02 -7.26
CA ARG A 146 -4.13 -15.42 -6.99
C ARG A 146 -3.03 -15.93 -7.88
#